data_17de80f1b818242693303906d6e9a81e
#
_entry.id   17de80f1b818242693303906d6e9a81e
#
_cell.length_a   1.000
_cell.length_b   1.000
_cell.length_c   1.000
_cell.angle_alpha   90.00
_cell.angle_beta   90.00
_cell.angle_gamma   90.00
#
_symmetry.space_group_name_H-M   'P 1'
#
loop_
_entity.id
_entity.type
_entity.pdbx_description
1 polymer ?
#
loop_
_entity_poly.entity_id
_entity_poly.type
_entity_poly.pdbx_seq_one_letter_code
_entity_poly.pdbx_strand_id
1 'polypeptide(L)'
;MDYSFPHYLLSKQTVDDRALNKDVVHTLRTHMPLEPVSIIEVGGGIGTMFKRLIEWDLFRRGEYVLVDSMRENIDYARDWIPLWASASGLSVERDGQDALNLCDRAIDIQIRLVCADIFDFIKQNRSSADILVAHAFLDLLPMPESLEKLLSLTKGLAWLTINFDGMSSFLPVIEPTLDEQIERLYHATMDTRPTGGDSRLGRKLFDHLRTANTEILAAGASDWAVYPKDGKYPADEKYFLQFILFFVETSLKDCTELEANTFRHWLVKRHDQIACGELVYIAHQMDFLVRKRPLVE
;
A
#
# COMPACT_ATOMS: atom_id res chain seq x y z
N MET A 1 -13.54 17.57 -10.25
CA MET A 1 -13.70 16.74 -9.02
C MET A 1 -12.53 17.09 -8.12
N ASP A 2 -12.78 17.39 -6.85
CA ASP A 2 -11.67 17.59 -5.89
C ASP A 2 -11.14 16.24 -5.45
N TYR A 3 -9.95 15.87 -5.92
CA TYR A 3 -9.30 14.61 -5.58
C TYR A 3 -8.55 14.73 -4.26
N SER A 4 -8.91 13.89 -3.28
CA SER A 4 -8.25 13.80 -1.98
C SER A 4 -7.47 12.49 -1.88
N PHE A 5 -6.18 12.56 -1.56
CA PHE A 5 -5.35 11.37 -1.44
C PHE A 5 -5.75 10.48 -0.25
N PRO A 6 -6.10 11.00 0.95
CA PRO A 6 -6.65 10.16 2.01
C PRO A 6 -7.94 9.44 1.61
N HIS A 7 -8.83 10.09 0.84
CA HIS A 7 -10.05 9.45 0.34
C HIS A 7 -9.72 8.33 -0.67
N TYR A 8 -8.71 8.53 -1.53
CA TYR A 8 -8.20 7.47 -2.40
C TYR A 8 -7.72 6.27 -1.58
N LEU A 9 -6.91 6.48 -0.53
CA LEU A 9 -6.42 5.41 0.34
C LEU A 9 -7.57 4.66 1.03
N LEU A 10 -8.64 5.35 1.40
CA LEU A 10 -9.83 4.72 1.96
C LEU A 10 -10.60 3.93 0.89
N SER A 11 -10.79 4.49 -0.30
CA SER A 11 -11.56 3.88 -1.39
C SER A 11 -10.93 2.59 -1.95
N LYS A 12 -9.60 2.45 -1.83
CA LYS A 12 -8.90 1.24 -2.26
C LYS A 12 -8.92 0.10 -1.23
N GLN A 13 -9.42 0.32 0.00
CA GLN A 13 -9.35 -0.67 1.07
C GLN A 13 -9.95 -2.02 0.66
N THR A 14 -11.14 -2.03 0.07
CA THR A 14 -11.81 -3.26 -0.37
C THR A 14 -11.11 -3.94 -1.54
N VAL A 15 -10.43 -3.17 -2.38
CA VAL A 15 -9.60 -3.67 -3.47
C VAL A 15 -8.38 -4.41 -2.91
N ASP A 16 -7.65 -3.77 -1.98
CA ASP A 16 -6.51 -4.37 -1.30
C ASP A 16 -6.89 -5.62 -0.50
N ASP A 17 -8.02 -5.57 0.24
CA ASP A 17 -8.51 -6.71 1.06
C ASP A 17 -8.73 -7.98 0.22
N ARG A 18 -9.18 -7.80 -1.03
CA ARG A 18 -9.36 -8.92 -1.96
C ARG A 18 -8.05 -9.36 -2.62
N ALA A 19 -7.14 -8.41 -2.83
CA ALA A 19 -5.89 -8.62 -3.54
C ALA A 19 -4.82 -9.29 -2.69
N LEU A 20 -4.71 -8.93 -1.42
CA LEU A 20 -3.68 -9.45 -0.51
C LEU A 20 -3.62 -10.97 -0.56
N ASN A 21 -2.42 -11.49 -0.81
CA ASN A 21 -2.19 -12.91 -1.03
C ASN A 21 -2.50 -13.73 0.22
N LYS A 22 -3.44 -14.66 0.10
CA LYS A 22 -3.96 -15.43 1.24
C LYS A 22 -2.93 -16.38 1.86
N ASP A 23 -2.03 -16.93 1.05
CA ASP A 23 -0.98 -17.83 1.54
C ASP A 23 0.08 -17.03 2.30
N VAL A 24 0.41 -15.81 1.83
CA VAL A 24 1.30 -14.89 2.54
C VAL A 24 0.68 -14.46 3.88
N VAL A 25 -0.61 -14.10 3.90
CA VAL A 25 -1.34 -13.76 5.14
C VAL A 25 -1.42 -14.97 6.09
N HIS A 26 -1.69 -16.16 5.57
CA HIS A 26 -1.71 -17.39 6.37
C HIS A 26 -0.32 -17.67 6.99
N THR A 27 0.73 -17.53 6.19
CA THR A 27 2.10 -17.71 6.67
C THR A 27 2.47 -16.66 7.71
N LEU A 28 2.05 -15.39 7.53
CA LEU A 28 2.22 -14.35 8.56
C LEU A 28 1.55 -14.80 9.87
N ARG A 29 0.30 -15.24 9.83
CA ARG A 29 -0.44 -15.71 11.02
C ARG A 29 0.30 -16.81 11.78
N THR A 30 0.90 -17.76 11.06
CA THR A 30 1.63 -18.89 11.68
C THR A 30 3.01 -18.52 12.23
N HIS A 31 3.54 -17.36 11.82
CA HIS A 31 4.85 -16.86 12.24
C HIS A 31 4.79 -15.62 13.13
N MET A 32 3.57 -15.17 13.48
CA MET A 32 3.42 -14.05 14.42
C MET A 32 4.20 -14.29 15.69
N PRO A 33 4.98 -13.30 16.17
CA PRO A 33 5.65 -13.41 17.47
C PRO A 33 4.64 -13.56 18.62
N LEU A 34 5.14 -14.01 19.77
CA LEU A 34 4.32 -14.01 20.99
C LEU A 34 4.04 -12.56 21.42
N GLU A 35 2.80 -12.30 21.82
CA GLU A 35 2.39 -10.99 22.35
C GLU A 35 3.08 -10.65 23.69
N PRO A 36 3.37 -9.38 23.95
CA PRO A 36 3.08 -8.21 23.11
C PRO A 36 4.02 -8.09 21.92
N VAL A 37 3.47 -7.67 20.77
CA VAL A 37 4.20 -7.53 19.50
C VAL A 37 4.46 -6.05 19.19
N SER A 38 5.64 -5.73 18.69
CA SER A 38 5.97 -4.40 18.17
C SER A 38 5.94 -4.39 16.65
N ILE A 39 5.23 -3.44 16.05
CA ILE A 39 5.07 -3.30 14.59
C ILE A 39 5.46 -1.88 14.17
N ILE A 40 6.26 -1.77 13.12
CA ILE A 40 6.50 -0.51 12.40
C ILE A 40 5.93 -0.65 11.00
N GLU A 41 4.99 0.23 10.64
CA GLU A 41 4.49 0.38 9.28
C GLU A 41 5.11 1.61 8.62
N VAL A 42 5.71 1.43 7.44
CA VAL A 42 6.33 2.49 6.64
C VAL A 42 5.48 2.79 5.40
N GLY A 43 5.29 4.09 5.10
CA GLY A 43 4.34 4.51 4.08
C GLY A 43 2.90 4.14 4.47
N GLY A 44 2.56 4.22 5.77
CA GLY A 44 1.32 3.69 6.32
C GLY A 44 0.05 4.45 5.92
N GLY A 45 0.21 5.57 5.21
CA GLY A 45 -0.91 6.36 4.73
C GLY A 45 -1.84 6.78 5.87
N ILE A 46 -3.10 6.40 5.74
CA ILE A 46 -4.13 6.69 6.75
C ILE A 46 -4.32 5.55 7.77
N GLY A 47 -3.49 4.50 7.76
CA GLY A 47 -3.54 3.39 8.73
C GLY A 47 -4.56 2.29 8.38
N THR A 48 -4.86 2.07 7.11
CA THR A 48 -5.76 0.98 6.70
C THR A 48 -5.19 -0.40 7.02
N MET A 49 -3.86 -0.56 7.01
CA MET A 49 -3.23 -1.81 7.37
C MET A 49 -3.30 -2.08 8.88
N PHE A 50 -3.16 -1.04 9.72
CA PHE A 50 -3.39 -1.14 11.16
C PHE A 50 -4.79 -1.69 11.47
N LYS A 51 -5.84 -1.09 10.86
CA LYS A 51 -7.22 -1.58 10.97
C LYS A 51 -7.32 -3.05 10.55
N ARG A 52 -6.73 -3.40 9.42
CA ARG A 52 -6.77 -4.74 8.82
C ARG A 52 -6.15 -5.80 9.74
N LEU A 53 -5.01 -5.50 10.36
CA LEU A 53 -4.35 -6.41 11.30
C LEU A 53 -5.23 -6.74 12.52
N ILE A 54 -5.99 -5.76 13.01
CA ILE A 54 -6.92 -5.95 14.13
C ILE A 54 -8.14 -6.75 13.67
N GLU A 55 -8.81 -6.35 12.58
CA GLU A 55 -10.01 -7.02 12.07
C GLU A 55 -9.75 -8.46 11.62
N TRP A 56 -8.55 -8.76 11.13
CA TRP A 56 -8.14 -10.11 10.74
C TRP A 56 -7.59 -10.94 11.89
N ASP A 57 -7.61 -10.41 13.10
CA ASP A 57 -7.13 -11.11 14.29
C ASP A 57 -5.66 -11.54 14.19
N LEU A 58 -4.83 -10.61 13.69
CA LEU A 58 -3.38 -10.78 13.55
C LEU A 58 -2.61 -9.97 14.61
N PHE A 59 -3.22 -8.95 15.21
CA PHE A 59 -2.57 -8.08 16.18
C PHE A 59 -3.55 -7.67 17.27
N ARG A 60 -3.29 -8.08 18.50
CA ARG A 60 -4.17 -7.82 19.65
C ARG A 60 -3.49 -7.02 20.76
N ARG A 61 -2.19 -7.21 20.98
CA ARG A 61 -1.47 -6.57 22.09
C ARG A 61 -0.09 -6.10 21.67
N GLY A 62 0.26 -4.87 22.04
CA GLY A 62 1.58 -4.31 21.80
C GLY A 62 1.59 -2.91 21.25
N GLU A 63 2.65 -2.58 20.54
CA GLU A 63 2.89 -1.24 20.01
C GLU A 63 2.87 -1.21 18.49
N TYR A 64 2.22 -0.19 17.93
CA TYR A 64 2.19 0.06 16.50
C TYR A 64 2.72 1.46 16.20
N VAL A 65 3.70 1.57 15.31
CA VAL A 65 4.22 2.86 14.85
C VAL A 65 3.88 3.00 13.37
N LEU A 66 3.00 3.95 13.05
CA LEU A 66 2.64 4.29 11.69
C LEU A 66 3.48 5.50 11.24
N VAL A 67 4.29 5.31 10.19
CA VAL A 67 5.15 6.36 9.62
C VAL A 67 4.67 6.70 8.22
N ASP A 68 4.37 7.97 7.97
CA ASP A 68 4.06 8.49 6.64
C ASP A 68 4.62 9.91 6.49
N SER A 69 5.11 10.25 5.31
CA SER A 69 5.69 11.58 5.04
C SER A 69 4.63 12.65 4.80
N MET A 70 3.42 12.25 4.40
CA MET A 70 2.35 13.18 4.08
C MET A 70 1.58 13.58 5.33
N ARG A 71 1.68 14.86 5.71
CA ARG A 71 0.95 15.42 6.86
C ARG A 71 -0.56 15.16 6.77
N GLU A 72 -1.13 15.31 5.59
CA GLU A 72 -2.56 15.09 5.32
C GLU A 72 -3.00 13.65 5.68
N ASN A 73 -2.19 12.64 5.38
CA ASN A 73 -2.47 11.25 5.74
C ASN A 73 -2.47 11.05 7.25
N ILE A 74 -1.46 11.59 7.94
CA ILE A 74 -1.35 11.49 9.39
C ILE A 74 -2.47 12.22 10.10
N ASP A 75 -2.84 13.42 9.63
CA ASP A 75 -3.96 14.17 10.19
C ASP A 75 -5.27 13.42 9.98
N TYR A 76 -5.49 12.84 8.82
CA TYR A 76 -6.65 11.99 8.56
C TYR A 76 -6.65 10.75 9.46
N ALA A 77 -5.52 10.04 9.61
CA ALA A 77 -5.39 8.87 10.49
C ALA A 77 -5.74 9.21 11.95
N ARG A 78 -5.28 10.38 12.43
CA ARG A 78 -5.54 10.89 13.79
C ARG A 78 -7.03 11.08 14.08
N ASP A 79 -7.80 11.43 13.05
CA ASP A 79 -9.23 11.70 13.19
C ASP A 79 -10.08 10.45 12.99
N TRP A 80 -9.79 9.62 11.99
CA TRP A 80 -10.67 8.50 11.66
C TRP A 80 -10.40 7.23 12.48
N ILE A 81 -9.14 6.94 12.88
CA ILE A 81 -8.81 5.75 13.67
C ILE A 81 -9.62 5.69 14.97
N PRO A 82 -9.71 6.78 15.77
CA PRO A 82 -10.55 6.78 16.97
C PRO A 82 -12.04 6.52 16.68
N LEU A 83 -12.55 7.08 15.59
CA LEU A 83 -13.95 6.90 15.20
C LEU A 83 -14.24 5.45 14.83
N TRP A 84 -13.38 4.85 14.01
CA TRP A 84 -13.47 3.44 13.65
C TRP A 84 -13.33 2.53 14.89
N ALA A 85 -12.34 2.76 15.73
CA ALA A 85 -12.10 1.95 16.92
C ALA A 85 -13.30 1.98 17.87
N SER A 86 -13.85 3.18 18.14
CA SER A 86 -15.05 3.33 18.97
C SER A 86 -16.29 2.65 18.36
N ALA A 87 -16.46 2.76 17.03
CA ALA A 87 -17.55 2.07 16.32
C ALA A 87 -17.39 0.54 16.35
N SER A 88 -16.15 0.05 16.49
CA SER A 88 -15.81 -1.37 16.66
C SER A 88 -15.90 -1.85 18.11
N GLY A 89 -16.29 -0.98 19.05
CA GLY A 89 -16.47 -1.32 20.48
C GLY A 89 -15.21 -1.22 21.32
N LEU A 90 -14.12 -0.64 20.79
CA LEU A 90 -12.90 -0.39 21.53
C LEU A 90 -12.99 0.90 22.35
N SER A 91 -12.46 0.90 23.55
CA SER A 91 -12.16 2.11 24.30
C SER A 91 -10.95 2.80 23.68
N VAL A 92 -11.02 4.12 23.54
CA VAL A 92 -9.95 4.92 22.94
C VAL A 92 -9.53 6.02 23.90
N GLU A 93 -8.25 6.02 24.29
CA GLU A 93 -7.63 7.08 25.08
C GLU A 93 -6.54 7.75 24.26
N ARG A 94 -6.48 9.09 24.30
CA ARG A 94 -5.42 9.86 23.66
C ARG A 94 -4.25 10.02 24.62
N ASP A 95 -3.06 9.67 24.15
CA ASP A 95 -1.81 9.92 24.86
C ASP A 95 -1.02 11.01 24.07
N GLY A 96 -1.37 12.26 24.35
CA GLY A 96 -0.87 13.40 23.59
C GLY A 96 -1.56 13.59 22.25
N GLN A 97 -0.85 14.22 21.29
CA GLN A 97 -1.39 14.56 19.99
C GLN A 97 -1.34 13.39 19.00
N ASP A 98 -0.28 12.59 19.04
CA ASP A 98 0.07 11.61 18.01
C ASP A 98 0.11 10.16 18.53
N ALA A 99 -0.44 9.90 19.72
CA ALA A 99 -0.56 8.55 20.26
C ALA A 99 -1.97 8.27 20.77
N LEU A 100 -2.40 7.03 20.59
CA LEU A 100 -3.70 6.50 21.00
C LEU A 100 -3.51 5.16 21.68
N ASN A 101 -4.22 4.92 22.77
CA ASN A 101 -4.36 3.61 23.40
C ASN A 101 -5.76 3.08 23.06
N LEU A 102 -5.81 1.89 22.48
CA LEU A 102 -7.04 1.20 22.12
C LEU A 102 -7.14 -0.08 22.93
N CYS A 103 -8.20 -0.22 23.70
CA CYS A 103 -8.36 -1.39 24.55
C CYS A 103 -9.81 -1.90 24.64
N ASP A 104 -9.90 -3.20 24.85
CA ASP A 104 -11.08 -3.92 25.34
C ASP A 104 -10.62 -5.13 26.20
N ARG A 105 -11.43 -6.18 26.31
CA ARG A 105 -11.08 -7.40 27.05
C ARG A 105 -9.95 -8.21 26.38
N ALA A 106 -9.81 -8.12 25.06
CA ALA A 106 -8.88 -8.91 24.23
C ALA A 106 -7.78 -8.06 23.61
N ILE A 107 -8.05 -6.80 23.37
CA ILE A 107 -7.18 -5.85 22.67
C ILE A 107 -6.57 -4.88 23.67
N ASP A 108 -5.25 -4.66 23.54
CA ASP A 108 -4.47 -3.68 24.32
C ASP A 108 -3.32 -3.18 23.44
N ILE A 109 -3.58 -2.13 22.68
CA ILE A 109 -2.69 -1.64 21.63
C ILE A 109 -2.41 -0.15 21.83
N GLN A 110 -1.13 0.22 21.82
CA GLN A 110 -0.70 1.59 21.65
C GLN A 110 -0.34 1.84 20.20
N ILE A 111 -0.96 2.83 19.54
CA ILE A 111 -0.56 3.31 18.22
C ILE A 111 0.07 4.70 18.32
N ARG A 112 1.19 4.90 17.65
CA ARG A 112 1.86 6.18 17.48
C ARG A 112 1.91 6.57 16.01
N LEU A 113 1.43 7.76 15.69
CA LEU A 113 1.42 8.36 14.35
C LEU A 113 2.64 9.25 14.18
N VAL A 114 3.43 9.03 13.13
CA VAL A 114 4.68 9.76 12.89
C VAL A 114 4.67 10.35 11.49
N CYS A 115 4.64 11.69 11.41
CA CYS A 115 4.81 12.39 10.14
C CYS A 115 6.30 12.64 9.89
N ALA A 116 6.93 11.80 9.07
CA ALA A 116 8.35 11.90 8.76
C ALA A 116 8.69 11.25 7.42
N ASP A 117 9.74 11.76 6.77
CA ASP A 117 10.43 10.99 5.73
C ASP A 117 11.00 9.70 6.34
N ILE A 118 10.90 8.59 5.61
CA ILE A 118 11.30 7.28 6.14
C ILE A 118 12.78 7.20 6.47
N PHE A 119 13.65 7.81 5.67
CA PHE A 119 15.08 7.76 5.91
C PHE A 119 15.48 8.63 7.10
N ASP A 120 14.78 9.73 7.35
CA ASP A 120 14.98 10.56 8.55
C ASP A 120 14.42 9.85 9.79
N PHE A 121 13.29 9.15 9.67
CA PHE A 121 12.80 8.30 10.74
C PHE A 121 13.82 7.21 11.11
N ILE A 122 14.39 6.50 10.13
CA ILE A 122 15.41 5.46 10.36
C ILE A 122 16.64 6.02 11.07
N LYS A 123 17.12 7.22 10.71
CA LYS A 123 18.28 7.85 11.36
C LYS A 123 18.03 8.15 12.84
N GLN A 124 16.80 8.53 13.20
CA GLN A 124 16.41 8.92 14.54
C GLN A 124 15.96 7.74 15.40
N ASN A 125 15.37 6.72 14.77
CA ASN A 125 14.84 5.54 15.44
C ASN A 125 15.92 4.47 15.60
N ARG A 126 16.33 4.23 16.86
CA ARG A 126 17.33 3.20 17.20
C ARG A 126 16.72 1.86 17.60
N SER A 127 15.41 1.78 17.67
CA SER A 127 14.68 0.57 18.05
C SER A 127 14.25 -0.18 16.80
N SER A 128 14.36 -1.50 16.83
CA SER A 128 13.79 -2.39 15.81
C SER A 128 12.55 -3.07 16.36
N ALA A 129 11.52 -3.17 15.52
CA ALA A 129 10.28 -3.86 15.84
C ALA A 129 10.38 -5.38 15.60
N ASP A 130 9.39 -6.14 16.06
CA ASP A 130 9.26 -7.56 15.73
C ASP A 130 8.87 -7.74 14.26
N ILE A 131 8.02 -6.83 13.75
CA ILE A 131 7.51 -6.86 12.39
C ILE A 131 7.65 -5.49 11.74
N LEU A 132 8.18 -5.48 10.52
CA LEU A 132 8.10 -4.35 9.58
C LEU A 132 6.94 -4.60 8.61
N VAL A 133 6.10 -3.61 8.39
CA VAL A 133 5.07 -3.62 7.35
C VAL A 133 5.37 -2.53 6.33
N ALA A 134 5.31 -2.88 5.04
CA ALA A 134 5.36 -1.94 3.93
C ALA A 134 4.30 -2.33 2.90
N HIS A 135 3.23 -1.52 2.78
CA HIS A 135 2.07 -1.82 1.96
C HIS A 135 1.96 -0.80 0.83
N ALA A 136 2.07 -1.24 -0.44
CA ALA A 136 2.04 -0.40 -1.63
C ALA A 136 3.02 0.80 -1.52
N PHE A 137 4.26 0.52 -1.11
CA PHE A 137 5.22 1.56 -0.76
C PHE A 137 6.60 1.36 -1.39
N LEU A 138 7.09 0.12 -1.49
CA LEU A 138 8.47 -0.13 -1.89
C LEU A 138 8.77 0.29 -3.33
N ASP A 139 7.80 0.20 -4.22
CA ASP A 139 7.89 0.62 -5.63
C ASP A 139 7.98 2.15 -5.81
N LEU A 140 7.93 2.91 -4.71
CA LEU A 140 8.15 4.35 -4.69
C LEU A 140 9.59 4.75 -4.31
N LEU A 141 10.42 3.79 -3.93
CA LEU A 141 11.75 4.02 -3.36
C LEU A 141 12.88 3.60 -4.32
N PRO A 142 14.08 4.21 -4.19
CA PRO A 142 15.26 3.74 -4.90
C PRO A 142 15.70 2.38 -4.34
N MET A 143 15.58 1.32 -5.15
CA MET A 143 15.97 -0.04 -4.81
C MET A 143 17.25 -0.44 -5.56
N PRO A 144 18.11 -1.31 -4.97
CA PRO A 144 17.94 -2.05 -3.70
C PRO A 144 18.40 -1.30 -2.43
N GLU A 145 18.97 -0.10 -2.54
CA GLU A 145 19.66 0.61 -1.45
C GLU A 145 18.72 0.94 -0.26
N SER A 146 17.43 1.10 -0.55
CA SER A 146 16.42 1.37 0.48
C SER A 146 16.06 0.12 1.28
N LEU A 147 16.13 -1.06 0.68
CA LEU A 147 15.65 -2.29 1.29
C LEU A 147 16.42 -2.65 2.56
N GLU A 148 17.75 -2.57 2.54
CA GLU A 148 18.58 -2.85 3.73
C GLU A 148 18.29 -1.89 4.87
N LYS A 149 18.10 -0.60 4.55
CA LYS A 149 17.74 0.42 5.55
C LYS A 149 16.37 0.12 6.17
N LEU A 150 15.38 -0.23 5.36
CA LEU A 150 14.06 -0.62 5.85
C LEU A 150 14.13 -1.87 6.72
N LEU A 151 14.86 -2.90 6.29
CA LEU A 151 15.04 -4.12 7.06
C LEU A 151 15.79 -3.90 8.38
N SER A 152 16.50 -2.78 8.57
CA SER A 152 17.08 -2.43 9.87
C SER A 152 16.03 -2.09 10.92
N LEU A 153 14.81 -1.72 10.52
CA LEU A 153 13.70 -1.43 11.41
C LEU A 153 13.06 -2.68 12.03
N THR A 154 13.41 -3.88 11.55
CA THR A 154 12.91 -5.12 12.16
C THR A 154 14.04 -6.04 12.60
N LYS A 155 13.80 -6.75 13.69
CA LYS A 155 14.63 -7.86 14.17
C LYS A 155 14.10 -9.23 13.72
N GLY A 156 12.89 -9.29 13.14
CA GLY A 156 12.18 -10.52 12.82
C GLY A 156 11.62 -10.55 11.41
N LEU A 157 10.35 -10.27 11.28
CA LEU A 157 9.60 -10.40 10.05
C LEU A 157 9.50 -9.06 9.29
N ALA A 158 9.42 -9.15 7.96
CA ALA A 158 8.96 -8.04 7.13
C ALA A 158 7.84 -8.53 6.21
N TRP A 159 6.69 -7.85 6.25
CA TRP A 159 5.53 -8.10 5.40
C TRP A 159 5.42 -6.98 4.37
N LEU A 160 5.77 -7.32 3.12
CA LEU A 160 5.95 -6.40 2.00
C LEU A 160 4.87 -6.71 0.96
N THR A 161 3.87 -5.85 0.82
CA THR A 161 2.66 -6.19 0.06
C THR A 161 2.33 -5.16 -1.00
N ILE A 162 1.58 -5.62 -2.02
CA ILE A 162 1.09 -4.78 -3.11
C ILE A 162 2.26 -4.08 -3.83
N ASN A 163 3.29 -4.86 -4.18
CA ASN A 163 4.44 -4.36 -4.92
C ASN A 163 4.19 -4.50 -6.42
N PHE A 164 4.04 -3.39 -7.13
CA PHE A 164 3.69 -3.37 -8.55
C PHE A 164 4.71 -4.12 -9.40
N ASP A 165 4.23 -4.88 -10.41
CA ASP A 165 5.09 -5.73 -11.25
C ASP A 165 4.86 -5.58 -12.76
N GLY A 166 4.68 -4.35 -13.21
CA GLY A 166 4.83 -3.95 -14.62
C GLY A 166 3.69 -4.36 -15.54
N MET A 167 2.51 -4.68 -15.01
CA MET A 167 1.33 -4.93 -15.83
C MET A 167 0.11 -4.27 -15.19
N SER A 168 -0.60 -3.47 -15.98
CA SER A 168 -1.95 -3.02 -15.69
C SER A 168 -2.75 -2.97 -16.98
N SER A 169 -4.08 -3.09 -16.91
CA SER A 169 -4.95 -3.05 -18.08
C SER A 169 -6.31 -2.45 -17.75
N PHE A 170 -6.84 -1.71 -18.73
CA PHE A 170 -8.16 -1.13 -18.71
C PHE A 170 -9.07 -1.81 -19.76
N LEU A 171 -10.17 -2.39 -19.31
CA LEU A 171 -11.15 -3.05 -20.18
C LEU A 171 -12.53 -2.40 -20.06
N PRO A 172 -13.39 -2.43 -21.11
CA PRO A 172 -13.11 -2.94 -22.45
C PRO A 172 -12.09 -2.10 -23.21
N VAL A 173 -11.39 -2.72 -24.13
CA VAL A 173 -10.40 -2.05 -24.99
C VAL A 173 -11.08 -0.97 -25.83
N ILE A 174 -10.48 0.23 -25.91
CA ILE A 174 -10.96 1.33 -26.75
C ILE A 174 -10.31 1.27 -28.13
N GLU A 175 -8.97 1.23 -28.15
CA GLU A 175 -8.14 1.07 -29.33
C GLU A 175 -6.85 0.35 -28.88
N PRO A 176 -6.58 -0.88 -29.39
CA PRO A 176 -5.50 -1.73 -28.84
C PRO A 176 -4.14 -1.06 -28.79
N THR A 177 -3.71 -0.42 -29.88
CA THR A 177 -2.39 0.20 -29.97
C THR A 177 -2.26 1.42 -29.04
N LEU A 178 -3.33 2.22 -28.92
CA LEU A 178 -3.35 3.38 -28.04
C LEU A 178 -3.39 2.95 -26.55
N ASP A 179 -4.19 1.95 -26.22
CA ASP A 179 -4.29 1.43 -24.85
C ASP A 179 -2.92 0.90 -24.40
N GLU A 180 -2.26 0.06 -25.21
CA GLU A 180 -0.91 -0.44 -24.92
C GLU A 180 0.14 0.68 -24.82
N GLN A 181 0.05 1.70 -25.69
CA GLN A 181 0.94 2.85 -25.64
C GLN A 181 0.78 3.63 -24.33
N ILE A 182 -0.45 3.93 -23.93
CA ILE A 182 -0.75 4.67 -22.69
C ILE A 182 -0.26 3.89 -21.47
N GLU A 183 -0.58 2.59 -21.39
CA GLU A 183 -0.14 1.72 -20.28
C GLU A 183 1.39 1.69 -20.18
N ARG A 184 2.08 1.47 -21.31
CA ARG A 184 3.56 1.47 -21.37
C ARG A 184 4.15 2.80 -20.91
N LEU A 185 3.64 3.91 -21.41
CA LEU A 185 4.12 5.25 -21.05
C LEU A 185 3.86 5.56 -19.57
N TYR A 186 2.69 5.20 -19.06
CA TYR A 186 2.36 5.37 -17.64
C TYR A 186 3.33 4.58 -16.75
N HIS A 187 3.62 3.31 -17.06
CA HIS A 187 4.62 2.54 -16.31
C HIS A 187 6.02 3.15 -16.40
N ALA A 188 6.42 3.66 -17.56
CA ALA A 188 7.71 4.31 -17.72
C ALA A 188 7.87 5.56 -16.82
N THR A 189 6.77 6.27 -16.51
CA THR A 189 6.84 7.40 -15.56
C THR A 189 7.21 6.97 -14.14
N MET A 190 6.91 5.73 -13.76
CA MET A 190 7.30 5.19 -12.44
C MET A 190 8.82 5.02 -12.33
N ASP A 191 9.47 4.60 -13.44
CA ASP A 191 10.91 4.34 -13.50
C ASP A 191 11.75 5.62 -13.56
N THR A 192 11.12 6.76 -13.86
CA THR A 192 11.82 8.05 -14.04
C THR A 192 11.54 9.06 -12.91
N ARG A 193 10.92 8.64 -11.81
CA ARG A 193 10.66 9.51 -10.66
C ARG A 193 11.95 9.99 -10.01
N PRO A 194 12.08 11.30 -9.70
CA PRO A 194 13.27 11.84 -9.04
C PRO A 194 13.57 11.20 -7.68
N THR A 195 12.56 10.72 -6.98
CA THR A 195 12.66 10.07 -5.67
C THR A 195 13.03 8.60 -5.73
N GLY A 196 13.18 8.05 -6.93
CA GLY A 196 13.26 6.63 -7.18
C GLY A 196 11.91 6.03 -7.52
N GLY A 197 11.92 4.80 -7.94
CA GLY A 197 10.75 4.03 -8.30
C GLY A 197 11.11 2.92 -9.27
N ASP A 198 10.29 1.88 -9.31
CA ASP A 198 10.51 0.74 -10.19
C ASP A 198 9.18 0.09 -10.56
N SER A 199 8.77 0.24 -11.80
CA SER A 199 7.52 -0.34 -12.31
C SER A 199 7.51 -1.87 -12.32
N ARG A 200 8.65 -2.52 -12.09
CA ARG A 200 8.80 -3.98 -12.09
C ARG A 200 9.41 -4.49 -10.78
N LEU A 201 9.17 -3.77 -9.69
CA LEU A 201 9.77 -4.11 -8.41
C LEU A 201 9.32 -5.48 -7.91
N GLY A 202 8.07 -5.87 -8.11
CA GLY A 202 7.54 -7.13 -7.61
C GLY A 202 8.43 -8.32 -7.95
N ARG A 203 8.77 -8.53 -9.22
CA ARG A 203 9.68 -9.63 -9.65
C ARG A 203 11.12 -9.45 -9.19
N LYS A 204 11.61 -8.21 -9.08
CA LYS A 204 12.98 -7.93 -8.65
C LYS A 204 13.20 -8.15 -7.16
N LEU A 205 12.14 -8.08 -6.35
CA LEU A 205 12.22 -8.33 -4.91
C LEU A 205 12.75 -9.71 -4.58
N PHE A 206 12.54 -10.73 -5.40
CA PHE A 206 13.15 -12.05 -5.18
C PHE A 206 14.67 -11.98 -5.07
N ASP A 207 15.33 -11.25 -5.99
CA ASP A 207 16.79 -11.10 -5.99
C ASP A 207 17.25 -10.10 -4.92
N HIS A 208 16.56 -9.00 -4.73
CA HIS A 208 16.91 -8.00 -3.71
C HIS A 208 16.83 -8.59 -2.30
N LEU A 209 15.78 -9.35 -1.98
CA LEU A 209 15.61 -10.01 -0.69
C LEU A 209 16.68 -11.08 -0.45
N ARG A 210 17.02 -11.88 -1.48
CA ARG A 210 18.10 -12.84 -1.40
C ARG A 210 19.44 -12.18 -1.08
N THR A 211 19.72 -11.04 -1.71
CA THR A 211 20.97 -10.28 -1.50
C THR A 211 20.99 -9.61 -0.12
N ALA A 212 19.84 -9.16 0.38
CA ALA A 212 19.70 -8.51 1.68
C ALA A 212 19.72 -9.48 2.89
N ASN A 213 20.23 -10.69 2.72
CA ASN A 213 20.36 -11.72 3.78
C ASN A 213 19.03 -12.01 4.50
N THR A 214 17.96 -12.19 3.72
CA THR A 214 16.66 -12.60 4.22
C THR A 214 16.30 -14.01 3.78
N GLU A 215 15.30 -14.60 4.41
CA GLU A 215 14.62 -15.83 4.03
C GLU A 215 13.20 -15.45 3.58
N ILE A 216 12.83 -15.81 2.35
CA ILE A 216 11.44 -15.65 1.89
C ILE A 216 10.63 -16.81 2.46
N LEU A 217 9.69 -16.50 3.36
CA LEU A 217 8.80 -17.49 3.97
C LEU A 217 7.60 -17.81 3.10
N ALA A 218 7.08 -16.79 2.41
CA ALA A 218 6.01 -16.89 1.43
C ALA A 218 6.09 -15.74 0.42
N ALA A 219 5.67 -16.00 -0.80
CA ALA A 219 5.47 -14.98 -1.83
C ALA A 219 4.33 -15.41 -2.76
N GLY A 220 3.61 -14.43 -3.32
CA GLY A 220 2.55 -14.70 -4.28
C GLY A 220 1.96 -13.44 -4.87
N ALA A 221 1.19 -13.60 -5.95
CA ALA A 221 0.50 -12.48 -6.61
C ALA A 221 -0.59 -11.88 -5.71
N SER A 222 -0.76 -10.56 -5.81
CA SER A 222 -1.76 -9.78 -5.08
C SER A 222 -2.47 -8.81 -6.04
N ASP A 223 -3.04 -9.36 -7.10
CA ASP A 223 -3.59 -8.59 -8.20
C ASP A 223 -4.81 -7.76 -7.80
N TRP A 224 -4.80 -6.49 -8.14
CA TRP A 224 -6.04 -5.74 -8.18
C TRP A 224 -6.89 -6.19 -9.37
N ALA A 225 -8.11 -6.58 -9.08
CA ALA A 225 -9.14 -6.83 -10.07
C ALA A 225 -10.39 -6.04 -9.67
N VAL A 226 -10.55 -4.87 -10.29
CA VAL A 226 -11.64 -3.93 -10.00
C VAL A 226 -12.62 -3.97 -11.14
N TYR A 227 -13.83 -4.41 -10.86
CA TYR A 227 -14.87 -4.57 -11.87
C TYR A 227 -16.26 -4.35 -11.26
N PRO A 228 -17.24 -3.91 -12.07
CA PRO A 228 -18.59 -3.71 -11.57
C PRO A 228 -19.31 -5.05 -11.33
N LYS A 229 -20.19 -5.05 -10.33
CA LYS A 229 -21.19 -6.11 -10.08
C LYS A 229 -22.56 -5.52 -10.32
N ASP A 230 -23.32 -6.12 -11.22
CA ASP A 230 -24.65 -5.60 -11.61
C ASP A 230 -24.64 -4.12 -12.02
N GLY A 231 -23.62 -3.72 -12.80
CA GLY A 231 -23.43 -2.35 -13.27
C GLY A 231 -23.00 -1.33 -12.21
N LYS A 232 -22.61 -1.78 -11.00
CA LYS A 232 -22.17 -0.91 -9.91
C LYS A 232 -20.85 -1.39 -9.32
N TYR A 233 -19.99 -0.46 -8.94
CA TYR A 233 -18.77 -0.79 -8.20
C TYR A 233 -19.08 -0.99 -6.72
N PRO A 234 -18.50 -2.02 -6.07
CA PRO A 234 -18.64 -2.23 -4.63
C PRO A 234 -18.06 -1.06 -3.83
N ALA A 235 -18.61 -0.81 -2.65
CA ALA A 235 -18.14 0.24 -1.74
C ALA A 235 -17.83 1.56 -2.47
N ASP A 236 -16.59 2.07 -2.35
CA ASP A 236 -16.16 3.32 -2.99
C ASP A 236 -15.14 3.08 -4.14
N GLU A 237 -15.16 1.87 -4.73
CA GLU A 237 -14.22 1.49 -5.80
C GLU A 237 -14.40 2.33 -7.09
N LYS A 238 -15.56 2.98 -7.25
CA LYS A 238 -15.76 3.96 -8.31
C LYS A 238 -14.79 5.15 -8.16
N TYR A 239 -14.62 5.67 -6.94
CA TYR A 239 -13.68 6.74 -6.65
C TYR A 239 -12.23 6.27 -6.84
N PHE A 240 -11.91 5.06 -6.41
CA PHE A 240 -10.61 4.44 -6.66
C PHE A 240 -10.26 4.46 -8.16
N LEU A 241 -11.16 4.00 -9.03
CA LEU A 241 -10.94 4.00 -10.49
C LEU A 241 -10.76 5.39 -11.06
N GLN A 242 -11.55 6.36 -10.60
CA GLN A 242 -11.41 7.77 -10.99
C GLN A 242 -10.04 8.32 -10.59
N PHE A 243 -9.54 7.93 -9.41
CA PHE A 243 -8.23 8.35 -8.94
C PHE A 243 -7.08 7.68 -9.71
N ILE A 244 -7.25 6.41 -10.13
CA ILE A 244 -6.29 5.76 -11.04
C ILE A 244 -6.21 6.51 -12.37
N LEU A 245 -7.34 6.90 -12.96
CA LEU A 245 -7.33 7.72 -14.18
C LEU A 245 -6.70 9.10 -13.94
N PHE A 246 -6.90 9.71 -12.79
CA PHE A 246 -6.25 10.97 -12.41
C PHE A 246 -4.71 10.81 -12.32
N PHE A 247 -4.21 9.67 -11.81
CA PHE A 247 -2.77 9.38 -11.85
C PHE A 247 -2.25 9.26 -13.27
N VAL A 248 -2.96 8.53 -14.15
CA VAL A 248 -2.57 8.40 -15.56
C VAL A 248 -2.56 9.77 -16.24
N GLU A 249 -3.62 10.56 -16.08
CA GLU A 249 -3.74 11.91 -16.64
C GLU A 249 -2.59 12.82 -16.17
N THR A 250 -2.35 12.88 -14.86
CA THR A 250 -1.34 13.77 -14.27
C THR A 250 0.08 13.37 -14.70
N SER A 251 0.33 12.07 -14.80
CA SER A 251 1.63 11.55 -15.21
C SER A 251 1.94 11.74 -16.68
N LEU A 252 0.91 11.76 -17.54
CA LEU A 252 1.08 11.80 -19.01
C LEU A 252 0.66 13.12 -19.66
N LYS A 253 0.17 14.11 -18.89
CA LYS A 253 -0.31 15.40 -19.42
C LYS A 253 0.71 16.14 -20.30
N ASP A 254 2.00 16.00 -19.99
CA ASP A 254 3.11 16.66 -20.71
C ASP A 254 3.89 15.69 -21.61
N CYS A 255 3.36 14.47 -21.83
CA CYS A 255 4.00 13.45 -22.64
C CYS A 255 3.91 13.78 -24.14
N THR A 256 5.07 14.01 -24.76
CA THR A 256 5.15 14.38 -26.19
C THR A 256 4.93 13.20 -27.15
N GLU A 257 4.97 11.96 -26.64
CA GLU A 257 4.71 10.75 -27.43
C GLU A 257 3.20 10.51 -27.65
N LEU A 258 2.33 11.23 -26.94
CA LEU A 258 0.88 11.13 -27.08
C LEU A 258 0.32 12.40 -27.72
N GLU A 259 -0.52 12.23 -28.75
CA GLU A 259 -1.27 13.34 -29.32
C GLU A 259 -2.34 13.78 -28.30
N ALA A 260 -2.32 15.05 -27.91
CA ALA A 260 -3.08 15.59 -26.77
C ALA A 260 -4.60 15.40 -26.89
N ASN A 261 -5.17 15.55 -28.11
CA ASN A 261 -6.61 15.36 -28.31
C ASN A 261 -6.99 13.89 -28.26
N THR A 262 -6.16 13.00 -28.79
CA THR A 262 -6.36 11.54 -28.76
C THR A 262 -6.33 11.05 -27.30
N PHE A 263 -5.36 11.50 -26.52
CA PHE A 263 -5.29 11.17 -25.08
C PHE A 263 -6.48 11.69 -24.29
N ARG A 264 -6.90 12.96 -24.56
CA ARG A 264 -8.10 13.52 -23.92
C ARG A 264 -9.36 12.72 -24.25
N HIS A 265 -9.56 12.32 -25.51
CA HIS A 265 -10.68 11.49 -25.91
C HIS A 265 -10.65 10.11 -25.21
N TRP A 266 -9.47 9.52 -25.07
CA TRP A 266 -9.30 8.28 -24.33
C TRP A 266 -9.74 8.44 -22.87
N LEU A 267 -9.29 9.49 -22.16
CA LEU A 267 -9.69 9.79 -20.79
C LEU A 267 -11.20 9.95 -20.65
N VAL A 268 -11.83 10.73 -21.55
CA VAL A 268 -13.30 10.91 -21.55
C VAL A 268 -14.01 9.57 -21.65
N LYS A 269 -13.62 8.71 -22.61
CA LYS A 269 -14.20 7.38 -22.76
C LYS A 269 -14.01 6.51 -21.51
N ARG A 270 -12.84 6.56 -20.86
CA ARG A 270 -12.61 5.82 -19.61
C ARG A 270 -13.49 6.31 -18.48
N HIS A 271 -13.69 7.62 -18.35
CA HIS A 271 -14.63 8.18 -17.37
C HIS A 271 -16.07 7.79 -17.66
N ASP A 272 -16.48 7.75 -18.94
CA ASP A 272 -17.81 7.27 -19.35
C ASP A 272 -18.00 5.78 -18.98
N GLN A 273 -17.00 4.94 -19.23
CA GLN A 273 -17.02 3.52 -18.83
C GLN A 273 -17.16 3.37 -17.30
N ILE A 274 -16.49 4.21 -16.50
CA ILE A 274 -16.71 4.23 -15.04
C ILE A 274 -18.14 4.66 -14.70
N ALA A 275 -18.64 5.70 -15.35
CA ALA A 275 -19.97 6.24 -15.08
C ALA A 275 -21.08 5.21 -15.37
N CYS A 276 -20.92 4.44 -16.46
CA CYS A 276 -21.83 3.39 -16.89
C CYS A 276 -21.64 2.07 -16.14
N GLY A 277 -20.62 1.93 -15.29
CA GLY A 277 -20.30 0.67 -14.60
C GLY A 277 -19.83 -0.41 -15.57
N GLU A 278 -18.89 -0.08 -16.44
CA GLU A 278 -18.34 -0.96 -17.46
C GLU A 278 -16.83 -1.16 -17.34
N LEU A 279 -16.09 -0.16 -16.79
CA LEU A 279 -14.64 -0.23 -16.70
C LEU A 279 -14.21 -1.38 -15.79
N VAL A 280 -13.28 -2.19 -16.29
CA VAL A 280 -12.50 -3.14 -15.49
C VAL A 280 -11.05 -2.66 -15.45
N TYR A 281 -10.45 -2.65 -14.27
CA TYR A 281 -9.03 -2.36 -14.08
C TYR A 281 -8.35 -3.54 -13.43
N ILE A 282 -7.23 -3.97 -14.02
CA ILE A 282 -6.39 -5.05 -13.50
C ILE A 282 -4.98 -4.50 -13.32
N ALA A 283 -4.33 -4.82 -12.21
CA ALA A 283 -2.91 -4.52 -12.00
C ALA A 283 -2.24 -5.70 -11.30
N HIS A 284 -1.12 -6.15 -11.87
CA HIS A 284 -0.32 -7.24 -11.31
C HIS A 284 0.63 -6.74 -10.25
N GLN A 285 0.65 -7.43 -9.11
CA GLN A 285 1.45 -7.07 -7.94
C GLN A 285 1.90 -8.32 -7.20
N MET A 286 2.90 -8.16 -6.33
CA MET A 286 3.48 -9.26 -5.57
C MET A 286 3.53 -8.94 -4.07
N ASP A 287 3.18 -9.93 -3.27
CA ASP A 287 3.33 -9.91 -1.82
C ASP A 287 4.46 -10.83 -1.37
N PHE A 288 5.14 -10.43 -0.30
CA PHE A 288 6.20 -11.20 0.32
C PHE A 288 6.08 -11.17 1.85
N LEU A 289 6.31 -12.31 2.47
CA LEU A 289 6.67 -12.39 3.88
C LEU A 289 8.10 -12.90 3.97
N VAL A 290 8.94 -12.15 4.65
CA VAL A 290 10.35 -12.51 4.80
C VAL A 290 10.78 -12.49 6.26
N ARG A 291 11.79 -13.29 6.56
CA ARG A 291 12.49 -13.29 7.85
C ARG A 291 13.91 -12.78 7.65
N LYS A 292 14.33 -11.86 8.50
CA LYS A 292 15.72 -11.43 8.55
C LYS A 292 16.57 -12.56 9.14
N ARG A 293 17.63 -12.95 8.43
CA ARG A 293 18.56 -13.97 8.96
C ARG A 293 19.46 -13.35 10.03
N PRO A 294 19.79 -14.08 11.10
CA PRO A 294 20.83 -13.63 12.01
C PRO A 294 22.14 -13.39 11.25
N LEU A 295 22.89 -12.38 11.65
CA LEU A 295 24.25 -12.22 11.17
C LEU A 295 25.03 -13.45 11.67
N VAL A 296 25.60 -14.20 10.74
CA VAL A 296 26.56 -15.28 11.10
C VAL A 296 27.85 -14.55 11.49
N GLU A 297 28.20 -14.61 12.77
CA GLU A 297 29.49 -14.11 13.28
C GLU A 297 30.67 -14.88 12.69
#